data_6906102a6ec8b919c38f6587756c4f60
#
_entry.id   6906102a6ec8b919c38f6587756c4f60
#
_cell.length_a   1.000
_cell.length_b   1.000
_cell.length_c   1.000
_cell.angle_alpha   90.00
_cell.angle_beta   90.00
_cell.angle_gamma   90.00
#
_symmetry.space_group_name_H-M   'P 1'
#
loop_
_entity.id
_entity.type
_entity.pdbx_description
1 polymer ?
#
loop_
_entity_poly.entity_id
_entity_poly.type
_entity_poly.pdbx_seq_one_letter_code
_entity_poly.pdbx_strand_id
1 'polypeptide(L)'
;IDKMNVFDNVAFAMRAVGKPSAVIKKRVPYVLELVGLKDKMKNRPSELSGGEQQRVSLARALVNNPEIIIADEPTGNVDPEMSHEIIDLLNEINATGTTVIVVTHEHDLVREFDRRVVVLDHGKIKSDTKDLFVKDDYTDDYGDDSGEEENTPDYPDNAVVVPE
;
A
#
# COMPACT_ATOMS: atom_id res chain seq x y z
N ILE A 1 -2.25 16.90 8.91
CA ILE A 1 -2.32 18.36 9.15
C ILE A 1 -2.77 18.57 10.58
N ASP A 2 -1.87 18.95 11.48
CA ASP A 2 -2.05 18.92 12.94
C ASP A 2 -3.16 19.83 13.47
N LYS A 3 -3.43 20.94 12.78
CA LYS A 3 -4.45 21.91 13.17
C LYS A 3 -5.89 21.51 12.80
N MET A 4 -6.03 20.46 11.98
CA MET A 4 -7.32 19.94 11.53
C MET A 4 -7.67 18.67 12.29
N ASN A 5 -8.96 18.42 12.53
CA ASN A 5 -9.41 17.12 12.99
C ASN A 5 -9.34 16.07 11.85
N VAL A 6 -9.59 14.81 12.16
CA VAL A 6 -9.54 13.69 11.21
C VAL A 6 -10.48 13.91 10.01
N PHE A 7 -11.73 14.32 10.27
CA PHE A 7 -12.68 14.62 9.19
C PHE A 7 -12.15 15.71 8.25
N ASP A 8 -11.66 16.81 8.80
CA ASP A 8 -11.16 17.93 8.00
C ASP A 8 -9.86 17.59 7.25
N ASN A 9 -9.00 16.75 7.81
CA ASN A 9 -7.83 16.22 7.13
C ASN A 9 -8.19 15.47 5.85
N VAL A 10 -9.19 14.59 5.91
CA VAL A 10 -9.65 13.82 4.73
C VAL A 10 -10.44 14.71 3.78
N ALA A 11 -11.35 15.56 4.33
CA ALA A 11 -12.13 16.50 3.54
C ALA A 11 -11.28 17.51 2.75
N PHE A 12 -10.07 17.81 3.24
CA PHE A 12 -9.15 18.73 2.57
C PHE A 12 -8.83 18.30 1.13
N ALA A 13 -8.57 17.01 0.90
CA ALA A 13 -8.30 16.49 -0.43
C ALA A 13 -9.49 16.65 -1.39
N MET A 14 -10.72 16.53 -0.88
CA MET A 14 -11.93 16.76 -1.69
C MET A 14 -12.17 18.24 -1.97
N ARG A 15 -11.91 19.11 -0.97
CA ARG A 15 -12.03 20.57 -1.14
C ARG A 15 -11.03 21.08 -2.17
N ALA A 16 -9.79 20.53 -2.19
CA ALA A 16 -8.76 20.92 -3.13
C ALA A 16 -9.16 20.68 -4.60
N VAL A 17 -9.99 19.66 -4.86
CA VAL A 17 -10.53 19.38 -6.21
C VAL A 17 -11.94 19.93 -6.41
N GLY A 18 -12.39 20.86 -5.57
CA GLY A 18 -13.65 21.59 -5.74
C GLY A 18 -14.94 20.80 -5.48
N LYS A 19 -14.89 19.69 -4.74
CA LYS A 19 -16.10 18.90 -4.45
C LYS A 19 -17.08 19.66 -3.56
N PRO A 20 -18.41 19.59 -3.85
CA PRO A 20 -19.43 20.25 -3.05
C PRO A 20 -19.49 19.72 -1.60
N SER A 21 -19.81 20.58 -0.64
CA SER A 21 -19.92 20.21 0.77
C SER A 21 -20.90 19.05 1.05
N ALA A 22 -21.97 18.93 0.29
CA ALA A 22 -22.93 17.82 0.43
C ALA A 22 -22.29 16.46 0.07
N VAL A 23 -21.40 16.42 -0.94
CA VAL A 23 -20.66 15.23 -1.33
C VAL A 23 -19.62 14.89 -0.27
N ILE A 24 -18.87 15.88 0.22
CA ILE A 24 -17.88 15.72 1.28
C ILE A 24 -18.48 15.10 2.54
N LYS A 25 -19.63 15.63 2.99
CA LYS A 25 -20.33 15.14 4.20
C LYS A 25 -20.78 13.68 4.12
N LYS A 26 -20.97 13.14 2.91
CA LYS A 26 -21.31 11.72 2.69
C LYS A 26 -20.06 10.86 2.50
N ARG A 27 -19.10 11.34 1.72
CA ARG A 27 -17.95 10.55 1.30
C ARG A 27 -16.91 10.38 2.41
N VAL A 28 -16.62 11.43 3.17
CA VAL A 28 -15.57 11.37 4.21
C VAL A 28 -15.89 10.35 5.30
N PRO A 29 -17.12 10.32 5.90
CA PRO A 29 -17.45 9.29 6.89
C PRO A 29 -17.38 7.87 6.34
N TYR A 30 -17.78 7.66 5.08
CA TYR A 30 -17.69 6.36 4.41
C TYR A 30 -16.23 5.88 4.30
N VAL A 31 -15.32 6.76 3.84
CA VAL A 31 -13.91 6.39 3.71
C VAL A 31 -13.26 6.18 5.08
N LEU A 32 -13.62 6.98 6.08
CA LEU A 32 -13.14 6.79 7.44
C LEU A 32 -13.64 5.47 8.07
N GLU A 33 -14.82 5.01 7.69
CA GLU A 33 -15.32 3.69 8.07
C GLU A 33 -14.49 2.57 7.43
N LEU A 34 -14.12 2.68 6.14
CA LEU A 34 -13.26 1.70 5.45
C LEU A 34 -11.89 1.54 6.13
N VAL A 35 -11.33 2.63 6.66
CA VAL A 35 -10.03 2.58 7.36
C VAL A 35 -10.17 2.40 8.88
N GLY A 36 -11.38 2.09 9.40
CA GLY A 36 -11.63 1.83 10.82
C GLY A 36 -11.54 3.06 11.73
N LEU A 37 -11.73 4.28 11.20
CA LEU A 37 -11.55 5.54 11.96
C LEU A 37 -12.83 6.39 12.04
N LYS A 38 -14.01 5.82 11.77
CA LYS A 38 -15.28 6.55 11.80
C LYS A 38 -15.54 7.24 13.13
N ASP A 39 -15.24 6.56 14.24
CA ASP A 39 -15.48 7.09 15.60
C ASP A 39 -14.46 8.16 16.01
N LYS A 40 -13.34 8.24 15.28
CA LYS A 40 -12.24 9.20 15.51
C LYS A 40 -12.36 10.48 14.67
N MET A 41 -13.46 10.68 13.94
CA MET A 41 -13.62 11.82 13.01
C MET A 41 -13.38 13.19 13.64
N LYS A 42 -13.68 13.35 14.93
CA LYS A 42 -13.54 14.62 15.66
C LYS A 42 -12.16 14.77 16.34
N ASN A 43 -11.39 13.70 16.44
CA ASN A 43 -10.09 13.71 17.06
C ASN A 43 -9.08 14.51 16.23
N ARG A 44 -8.04 15.01 16.87
CA ARG A 44 -6.88 15.61 16.22
C ARG A 44 -5.78 14.56 15.99
N PRO A 45 -4.86 14.75 15.03
CA PRO A 45 -3.74 13.82 14.82
C PRO A 45 -2.94 13.53 16.08
N SER A 46 -2.75 14.52 16.96
CA SER A 46 -2.04 14.34 18.24
C SER A 46 -2.73 13.41 19.25
N GLU A 47 -4.00 13.06 19.02
CA GLU A 47 -4.79 12.15 19.87
C GLU A 47 -4.88 10.74 19.26
N LEU A 48 -4.14 10.49 18.18
CA LEU A 48 -4.12 9.24 17.44
C LEU A 48 -2.77 8.51 17.63
N SER A 49 -2.81 7.18 17.60
CA SER A 49 -1.60 6.35 17.46
C SER A 49 -0.92 6.58 16.11
N GLY A 50 0.34 6.15 15.96
CA GLY A 50 1.06 6.22 14.68
C GLY A 50 0.31 5.54 13.54
N GLY A 51 -0.18 4.32 13.76
CA GLY A 51 -0.97 3.58 12.77
C GLY A 51 -2.33 4.22 12.46
N GLU A 52 -3.02 4.82 13.46
CA GLU A 52 -4.24 5.59 13.19
C GLU A 52 -3.93 6.82 12.33
N GLN A 53 -2.81 7.50 12.54
CA GLN A 53 -2.37 8.61 11.68
C GLN A 53 -2.07 8.16 10.25
N GLN A 54 -1.46 6.98 10.10
CA GLN A 54 -1.20 6.37 8.79
C GLN A 54 -2.52 6.03 8.08
N ARG A 55 -3.50 5.45 8.78
CA ARG A 55 -4.84 5.21 8.24
C ARG A 55 -5.58 6.50 7.86
N VAL A 56 -5.38 7.62 8.57
CA VAL A 56 -5.88 8.94 8.12
C VAL A 56 -5.23 9.37 6.82
N SER A 57 -3.93 9.14 6.65
CA SER A 57 -3.22 9.46 5.41
C SER A 57 -3.74 8.64 4.24
N LEU A 58 -3.99 7.34 4.46
CA LEU A 58 -4.59 6.47 3.48
C LEU A 58 -6.04 6.87 3.13
N ALA A 59 -6.86 7.22 4.13
CA ALA A 59 -8.21 7.75 3.90
C ALA A 59 -8.20 9.02 3.03
N ARG A 60 -7.21 9.88 3.25
CA ARG A 60 -7.01 11.10 2.46
C ARG A 60 -6.64 10.81 1.00
N ALA A 61 -5.85 9.77 0.76
CA ALA A 61 -5.53 9.30 -0.59
C ALA A 61 -6.77 8.71 -1.29
N LEU A 62 -7.56 7.91 -0.57
CA LEU A 62 -8.72 7.18 -1.10
C LEU A 62 -9.96 8.04 -1.38
N VAL A 63 -10.11 9.19 -0.71
CA VAL A 63 -11.37 9.90 -0.66
C VAL A 63 -11.90 10.36 -2.02
N ASN A 64 -11.01 10.59 -2.98
CA ASN A 64 -11.33 11.00 -4.35
C ASN A 64 -11.47 9.84 -5.36
N ASN A 65 -11.50 8.57 -4.91
CA ASN A 65 -11.52 7.38 -5.76
C ASN A 65 -10.37 7.36 -6.79
N PRO A 66 -9.13 7.34 -6.37
CA PRO A 66 -8.01 7.28 -7.29
C PRO A 66 -7.97 5.94 -8.02
N GLU A 67 -7.48 5.93 -9.26
CA GLU A 67 -7.19 4.71 -10.01
C GLU A 67 -5.87 4.08 -9.54
N ILE A 68 -4.95 4.90 -9.02
CA ILE A 68 -3.63 4.46 -8.55
C ILE A 68 -3.36 5.10 -7.18
N ILE A 69 -2.83 4.31 -6.25
CA ILE A 69 -2.27 4.75 -4.97
C ILE A 69 -0.79 4.40 -4.96
N ILE A 70 0.04 5.34 -4.54
CA ILE A 70 1.46 5.12 -4.26
C ILE A 70 1.66 5.31 -2.77
N ALA A 71 2.03 4.25 -2.08
CA ALA A 71 2.34 4.23 -0.65
C ALA A 71 3.87 4.12 -0.49
N ASP A 72 4.47 5.19 -0.02
CA ASP A 72 5.91 5.29 0.22
C ASP A 72 6.17 5.04 1.70
N GLU A 73 6.89 3.95 2.02
CA GLU A 73 7.18 3.47 3.37
C GLU A 73 5.92 3.44 4.28
N PRO A 74 4.84 2.76 3.87
CA PRO A 74 3.58 2.84 4.61
C PRO A 74 3.64 2.25 6.02
N THR A 75 4.66 1.44 6.32
CA THR A 75 4.89 0.74 7.58
C THR A 75 6.07 1.27 8.38
N GLY A 76 6.84 2.23 7.86
CA GLY A 76 8.13 2.65 8.38
C GLY A 76 8.17 3.28 9.78
N ASN A 77 7.03 3.56 10.43
CA ASN A 77 6.97 4.16 11.78
C ASN A 77 5.91 3.50 12.69
N VAL A 78 5.58 2.25 12.42
CA VAL A 78 4.57 1.51 13.18
C VAL A 78 5.14 0.18 13.66
N ASP A 79 4.52 -0.43 14.66
CA ASP A 79 4.90 -1.76 15.13
C ASP A 79 4.53 -2.85 14.12
N PRO A 80 5.12 -4.06 14.20
CA PRO A 80 4.90 -5.14 13.24
C PRO A 80 3.42 -5.54 13.09
N GLU A 81 2.65 -5.59 14.18
CA GLU A 81 1.22 -5.95 14.14
C GLU A 81 0.43 -4.91 13.33
N MET A 82 0.72 -3.64 13.54
CA MET A 82 0.11 -2.54 12.80
C MET A 82 0.56 -2.50 11.33
N SER A 83 1.78 -2.95 11.03
CA SER A 83 2.28 -3.09 9.66
C SER A 83 1.40 -4.04 8.85
N HIS A 84 1.08 -5.22 9.41
CA HIS A 84 0.17 -6.18 8.77
C HIS A 84 -1.22 -5.58 8.53
N GLU A 85 -1.80 -4.88 9.52
CA GLU A 85 -3.11 -4.22 9.34
C GLU A 85 -3.12 -3.20 8.19
N ILE A 86 -2.04 -2.40 8.04
CA ILE A 86 -1.92 -1.40 6.98
C ILE A 86 -1.86 -2.09 5.61
N ILE A 87 -1.14 -3.18 5.53
CA ILE A 87 -0.97 -3.92 4.30
C ILE A 87 -2.24 -4.68 3.90
N ASP A 88 -2.91 -5.31 4.85
CA ASP A 88 -4.22 -5.94 4.62
C ASP A 88 -5.22 -4.92 4.06
N LEU A 89 -5.23 -3.71 4.63
CA LEU A 89 -6.06 -2.63 4.13
C LEU A 89 -5.68 -2.21 2.69
N LEU A 90 -4.39 -2.18 2.35
CA LEU A 90 -3.94 -1.90 0.98
C LEU A 90 -4.36 -3.02 0.01
N ASN A 91 -4.32 -4.28 0.45
CA ASN A 91 -4.82 -5.42 -0.32
C ASN A 91 -6.35 -5.35 -0.55
N GLU A 92 -7.12 -5.00 0.49
CA GLU A 92 -8.56 -4.78 0.35
C GLU A 92 -8.88 -3.68 -0.66
N ILE A 93 -8.12 -2.56 -0.62
CA ILE A 93 -8.26 -1.46 -1.58
C ILE A 93 -7.94 -1.95 -3.00
N ASN A 94 -6.87 -2.71 -3.19
CA ASN A 94 -6.51 -3.28 -4.49
C ASN A 94 -7.62 -4.20 -5.01
N ALA A 95 -8.20 -5.04 -4.17
CA ALA A 95 -9.30 -5.93 -4.53
C ALA A 95 -10.56 -5.18 -5.03
N THR A 96 -10.70 -3.88 -4.72
CA THR A 96 -11.77 -3.01 -5.27
C THR A 96 -11.46 -2.46 -6.66
N GLY A 97 -10.30 -2.77 -7.25
CA GLY A 97 -9.88 -2.34 -8.58
C GLY A 97 -8.96 -1.12 -8.59
N THR A 98 -8.50 -0.64 -7.44
CA THR A 98 -7.49 0.42 -7.36
C THR A 98 -6.09 -0.20 -7.51
N THR A 99 -5.27 0.29 -8.41
CA THR A 99 -3.85 -0.12 -8.48
C THR A 99 -3.11 0.43 -7.27
N VAL A 100 -2.42 -0.42 -6.53
CA VAL A 100 -1.63 -0.02 -5.35
C VAL A 100 -0.15 -0.29 -5.62
N ILE A 101 0.69 0.71 -5.48
CA ILE A 101 2.14 0.62 -5.57
C ILE A 101 2.69 0.88 -4.17
N VAL A 102 3.38 -0.10 -3.60
CA VAL A 102 4.05 0.04 -2.31
C VAL A 102 5.54 0.17 -2.55
N VAL A 103 6.14 1.23 -2.05
CA VAL A 103 7.59 1.43 -2.03
C VAL A 103 8.07 1.15 -0.62
N THR A 104 8.94 0.17 -0.45
CA THR A 104 9.46 -0.21 0.86
C THR A 104 10.85 -0.84 0.75
N HIS A 105 11.60 -0.78 1.83
CA HIS A 105 12.87 -1.49 2.02
C HIS A 105 12.72 -2.67 3.01
N GLU A 106 11.50 -2.96 3.47
CA GLU A 106 11.23 -4.07 4.39
C GLU A 106 11.07 -5.39 3.61
N HIS A 107 12.18 -6.14 3.46
CA HIS A 107 12.23 -7.39 2.70
C HIS A 107 11.27 -8.47 3.20
N ASP A 108 11.04 -8.55 4.50
CA ASP A 108 10.15 -9.55 5.09
C ASP A 108 8.70 -9.31 4.66
N LEU A 109 8.26 -8.06 4.63
CA LEU A 109 6.94 -7.69 4.09
C LEU A 109 6.83 -8.04 2.61
N VAL A 110 7.86 -7.75 1.81
CA VAL A 110 7.86 -8.05 0.37
C VAL A 110 7.69 -9.55 0.11
N ARG A 111 8.36 -10.41 0.89
CA ARG A 111 8.23 -11.88 0.79
C ARG A 111 6.85 -12.39 1.18
N GLU A 112 6.24 -11.80 2.21
CA GLU A 112 4.95 -12.22 2.73
C GLU A 112 3.79 -11.89 1.78
N PHE A 113 3.93 -10.82 0.98
CA PHE A 113 2.85 -10.34 0.11
C PHE A 113 2.58 -11.19 -1.12
N ASP A 114 3.51 -12.02 -1.57
CA ASP A 114 3.41 -12.81 -2.81
C ASP A 114 2.81 -11.97 -3.97
N ARG A 115 3.42 -10.81 -4.23
CA ARG A 115 3.01 -9.86 -5.25
C ARG A 115 4.16 -9.58 -6.22
N ARG A 116 3.86 -9.00 -7.37
CA ARG A 116 4.87 -8.57 -8.33
C ARG A 116 5.83 -7.59 -7.66
N VAL A 117 7.11 -7.88 -7.71
CA VAL A 117 8.19 -7.05 -7.18
C VAL A 117 9.02 -6.47 -8.31
N VAL A 118 9.18 -5.15 -8.31
CA VAL A 118 10.05 -4.44 -9.23
C VAL A 118 11.17 -3.80 -8.42
N VAL A 119 12.41 -4.22 -8.66
CA VAL A 119 13.57 -3.66 -8.00
C VAL A 119 14.14 -2.50 -8.82
N LEU A 120 14.22 -1.33 -8.19
CA LEU A 120 14.81 -0.14 -8.77
C LEU A 120 16.21 0.11 -8.18
N ASP A 121 17.21 0.33 -9.07
CA ASP A 121 18.55 0.69 -8.68
C ASP A 121 19.05 1.84 -9.57
N HIS A 122 19.51 2.94 -8.95
CA HIS A 122 19.99 4.14 -9.66
C HIS A 122 19.06 4.62 -10.80
N GLY A 123 17.74 4.59 -10.55
CA GLY A 123 16.72 5.04 -11.51
C GLY A 123 16.47 4.07 -12.68
N LYS A 124 16.96 2.84 -12.61
CA LYS A 124 16.73 1.78 -13.59
C LYS A 124 16.09 0.56 -12.94
N ILE A 125 15.26 -0.16 -13.71
CA ILE A 125 14.73 -1.46 -13.28
C ILE A 125 15.89 -2.46 -13.31
N LYS A 126 16.20 -3.04 -12.15
CA LYS A 126 17.22 -4.08 -11.99
C LYS A 126 16.61 -5.47 -12.17
N SER A 127 15.42 -5.68 -11.65
CA SER A 127 14.66 -6.92 -11.82
C SER A 127 13.15 -6.66 -11.72
N ASP A 128 12.36 -7.55 -12.31
CA ASP A 128 10.89 -7.54 -12.28
C ASP A 128 10.44 -9.00 -12.19
N THR A 129 9.71 -9.37 -11.13
CA THR A 129 9.25 -10.76 -10.95
C THR A 129 8.28 -11.21 -12.02
N LYS A 130 7.62 -10.29 -12.73
CA LYS A 130 6.78 -10.63 -13.89
C LYS A 130 7.58 -11.40 -14.96
N ASP A 131 8.85 -11.06 -15.14
CA ASP A 131 9.71 -11.74 -16.12
C ASP A 131 10.06 -13.17 -15.69
N LEU A 132 9.92 -13.51 -14.40
CA LEU A 132 10.12 -14.86 -13.87
C LEU A 132 8.93 -15.77 -14.16
N PHE A 133 7.70 -15.24 -14.18
CA PHE A 133 6.48 -16.00 -14.48
C PHE A 133 6.24 -16.21 -15.97
N VAL A 134 6.92 -15.48 -16.86
CA VAL A 134 6.79 -15.62 -18.32
C VAL A 134 7.68 -16.74 -18.88
N LYS A 135 8.59 -17.30 -18.07
CA LYS A 135 9.58 -18.32 -18.56
C LYS A 135 9.10 -19.77 -18.51
N ASP A 136 7.96 -20.08 -17.90
CA ASP A 136 7.52 -21.47 -17.71
C ASP A 136 6.60 -22.02 -18.80
N ASP A 137 6.46 -21.36 -19.95
CA ASP A 137 5.58 -21.84 -21.04
C ASP A 137 6.30 -22.49 -22.23
N TYR A 138 7.58 -22.84 -22.18
CA TYR A 138 8.22 -23.71 -23.19
C TYR A 138 9.55 -24.28 -22.67
N THR A 139 9.56 -25.51 -22.21
CA THR A 139 10.36 -26.64 -22.68
C THR A 139 10.27 -27.81 -21.71
N ASP A 140 9.47 -28.82 -22.10
CA ASP A 140 9.73 -30.21 -21.70
C ASP A 140 11.09 -30.61 -22.28
N ASP A 141 12.11 -30.76 -21.44
CA ASP A 141 13.17 -31.71 -21.69
C ASP A 141 13.74 -32.28 -20.37
N TYR A 142 13.73 -33.60 -20.31
CA TYR A 142 14.14 -34.39 -19.15
C TYR A 142 15.62 -34.24 -18.87
N GLY A 143 15.96 -33.92 -17.63
CA GLY A 143 17.35 -33.99 -17.12
C GLY A 143 17.35 -33.98 -15.59
N ASP A 144 17.32 -35.20 -15.02
CA ASP A 144 17.59 -35.50 -13.61
C ASP A 144 18.97 -34.94 -13.20
N ASP A 145 19.01 -34.01 -12.23
CA ASP A 145 20.10 -34.00 -11.26
C ASP A 145 19.71 -33.29 -9.95
N SER A 146 20.00 -33.98 -8.88
CA SER A 146 19.76 -33.68 -7.47
C SER A 146 20.58 -32.50 -6.96
N GLY A 147 19.92 -31.53 -6.34
CA GLY A 147 20.56 -30.45 -5.58
C GLY A 147 19.58 -29.36 -5.17
N GLU A 148 18.78 -29.62 -4.13
CA GLU A 148 17.95 -28.60 -3.49
C GLU A 148 18.84 -27.60 -2.75
N GLU A 149 19.20 -26.50 -3.39
CA GLU A 149 19.50 -25.24 -2.70
C GLU A 149 18.24 -24.37 -2.78
N GLU A 150 17.61 -24.10 -1.64
CA GLU A 150 16.58 -23.09 -1.47
C GLU A 150 17.15 -21.72 -1.89
N ASN A 151 16.98 -21.38 -3.16
CA ASN A 151 17.39 -20.10 -3.72
C ASN A 151 16.31 -19.06 -3.35
N THR A 152 16.31 -18.60 -2.09
CA THR A 152 15.54 -17.42 -1.70
C THR A 152 16.10 -16.21 -2.44
N PRO A 153 15.30 -15.49 -3.24
CA PRO A 153 15.78 -14.31 -3.95
C PRO A 153 16.28 -13.27 -2.94
N ASP A 154 17.54 -12.84 -3.09
CA ASP A 154 18.12 -11.74 -2.34
C ASP A 154 17.60 -10.43 -2.93
N TYR A 155 16.62 -9.82 -2.24
CA TYR A 155 16.06 -8.53 -2.65
C TYR A 155 16.96 -7.40 -2.17
N PRO A 156 17.45 -6.51 -3.04
CA PRO A 156 18.25 -5.36 -2.63
C PRO A 156 17.38 -4.29 -1.94
N ASP A 157 18.02 -3.37 -1.21
CA ASP A 157 17.45 -2.36 -0.29
C ASP A 157 16.34 -1.43 -0.86
N ASN A 158 15.95 -1.56 -2.13
CA ASN A 158 14.96 -0.70 -2.79
C ASN A 158 13.97 -1.54 -3.61
N ALA A 159 13.14 -2.33 -2.95
CA ALA A 159 12.07 -3.08 -3.61
C ALA A 159 10.80 -2.24 -3.77
N VAL A 160 10.18 -2.27 -4.95
CA VAL A 160 8.87 -1.68 -5.24
C VAL A 160 7.90 -2.83 -5.51
N VAL A 161 6.87 -2.97 -4.69
CA VAL A 161 5.83 -3.99 -4.87
C VAL A 161 4.69 -3.39 -5.69
N VAL A 162 4.40 -3.98 -6.84
CA VAL A 162 3.28 -3.60 -7.70
C VAL A 162 2.32 -4.78 -7.78
N PRO A 163 1.11 -4.73 -7.21
CA PRO A 163 0.10 -5.75 -7.44
C PRO A 163 -0.41 -5.71 -8.89
N GLU A 164 -0.78 -6.86 -9.42
CA GLU A 164 -1.43 -7.00 -10.72
C GLU A 164 -2.86 -6.44 -10.71
#